data_a36a1d30556461b672d7ab2e9d74a982
#
_entry.id   a36a1d30556461b672d7ab2e9d74a982
#
_cell.length_a   1.000
_cell.length_b   1.000
_cell.length_c   1.000
_cell.angle_alpha   90.00
_cell.angle_beta   90.00
_cell.angle_gamma   90.00
#
_symmetry.space_group_name_H-M   'P 1'
#
loop_
_entity.id
_entity.type
_entity.pdbx_description
1 polymer ?
#
loop_
_entity_poly.entity_id
_entity_poly.type
_entity_poly.pdbx_seq_one_letter_code
_entity_poly.pdbx_strand_id
1 'polypeptide(L)'
;MAAGMEHFLETVVAREKGYHSRSLLQSAALVTVHRGDQAVANRLATAMSSKVDICWVKFWVAYGIRKCPNIRDLPNELLLWIVSYLDGSALFALAKSCKDFDFKLQPSIWKYNIKFQNSNLLHLAVKYDNVGLAEALLQHNANINAFYRGKTPFMRALKYSSAAVRDLLLSREDLDINIQNQALESALWYAIRYGNLSAVKSVLNQPNVQVDVKHKHGRTALHLAVFAGRIGLVHLLLSRGSDPDLQDDSGHSPWDWACRFNRPVMEMIFSNDPMAKVFLGTQSSQEAELPFHQAVSYGSVDVVKRLLGQKGLNLDIQNRKGSTPLHLAIRSKRLEMVNLLLSHPRANVNCKDKDGNTPLWLSTYSSCDEITDRLLAEKDINVNFVGGRGRFETPSTSLHHAATRLDTVLLRRLLAVPGIDPNICVAGHSPISVAAYHGRMNTVTCLLSMEGVEIDGRDVMDPPICRAVAHGHLDVVRLLVQQGARLHINESTIATHDTALCIAAGGGDLEMVEALLRHDQIDVNIRNRWSEDPLMLAVKECHSKQNGRRQHSTKIVEAVSEEKVDGL
;
A
#
# COMPACT_ATOMS: atom_id res chain seq x y z
N MET A 1 42.04 -66.43 -2.99
CA MET A 1 41.21 -65.21 -3.23
C MET A 1 41.89 -63.95 -2.75
N ALA A 2 42.54 -63.89 -1.58
CA ALA A 2 43.24 -62.69 -1.10
C ALA A 2 44.37 -62.24 -2.02
N ALA A 3 45.23 -63.16 -2.50
CA ALA A 3 46.32 -62.85 -3.44
C ALA A 3 45.84 -62.34 -4.81
N GLY A 4 44.70 -62.84 -5.29
CA GLY A 4 44.09 -62.34 -6.54
C GLY A 4 43.51 -60.96 -6.44
N MET A 5 43.08 -60.58 -5.26
CA MET A 5 42.51 -59.25 -4.98
C MET A 5 43.59 -58.19 -4.69
N GLU A 6 44.74 -58.62 -4.10
CA GLU A 6 45.92 -57.76 -3.96
C GLU A 6 46.48 -57.39 -5.37
N HIS A 7 46.63 -58.38 -6.24
CA HIS A 7 47.08 -58.17 -7.61
C HIS A 7 46.08 -57.31 -8.45
N PHE A 8 44.79 -57.46 -8.19
CA PHE A 8 43.72 -56.65 -8.78
C PHE A 8 43.78 -55.19 -8.30
N LEU A 9 43.97 -54.96 -6.98
CA LEU A 9 44.12 -53.64 -6.40
C LEU A 9 45.40 -52.95 -6.88
N GLU A 10 46.53 -53.65 -6.99
CA GLU A 10 47.76 -53.13 -7.56
C GLU A 10 47.60 -52.78 -9.02
N THR A 11 46.84 -53.57 -9.80
CA THR A 11 46.59 -53.30 -11.23
C THR A 11 45.66 -52.10 -11.44
N VAL A 12 44.70 -51.88 -10.50
CA VAL A 12 43.78 -50.76 -10.58
C VAL A 12 44.44 -49.47 -10.11
N VAL A 13 45.29 -49.50 -9.11
CA VAL A 13 46.09 -48.36 -8.63
C VAL A 13 47.17 -47.97 -9.65
N ALA A 14 47.76 -48.96 -10.39
CA ALA A 14 48.76 -48.71 -11.41
C ALA A 14 48.19 -48.17 -12.73
N ARG A 15 46.88 -48.30 -13.00
CA ARG A 15 46.21 -47.80 -14.20
C ARG A 15 45.44 -46.49 -13.98
N GLU A 16 46.11 -45.50 -13.46
CA GLU A 16 45.54 -44.14 -13.34
C GLU A 16 45.45 -43.43 -14.73
N LYS A 17 44.55 -43.83 -15.58
CA LYS A 17 44.07 -42.93 -16.67
C LYS A 17 42.80 -43.53 -17.29
N GLY A 18 41.63 -43.13 -16.82
CA GLY A 18 40.38 -43.34 -17.54
C GLY A 18 39.16 -43.69 -16.67
N TYR A 19 37.98 -43.33 -17.17
CA TYR A 19 36.66 -43.47 -16.53
C TYR A 19 36.31 -44.92 -16.06
N HIS A 20 36.94 -45.95 -16.57
CA HIS A 20 36.68 -47.34 -16.19
C HIS A 20 37.31 -47.80 -14.87
N SER A 21 38.33 -47.11 -14.37
CA SER A 21 38.97 -47.46 -13.09
C SER A 21 38.13 -47.07 -11.88
N ARG A 22 37.24 -46.11 -12.01
CA ARG A 22 36.34 -45.69 -10.91
C ARG A 22 35.31 -46.76 -10.55
N SER A 23 34.71 -47.45 -11.51
CA SER A 23 33.68 -48.46 -11.24
C SER A 23 34.27 -49.73 -10.57
N LEU A 24 35.52 -50.04 -10.85
CA LEU A 24 36.22 -51.18 -10.26
C LEU A 24 36.70 -50.95 -8.82
N LEU A 25 37.20 -49.76 -8.53
CA LEU A 25 37.50 -49.32 -7.13
C LEU A 25 36.24 -49.30 -6.30
N GLN A 26 35.14 -48.96 -6.88
CA GLN A 26 33.80 -48.94 -6.27
C GLN A 26 33.35 -50.34 -5.86
N SER A 27 33.50 -51.31 -6.77
CA SER A 27 33.13 -52.72 -6.50
C SER A 27 34.04 -53.38 -5.45
N ALA A 28 35.35 -53.06 -5.48
CA ALA A 28 36.33 -53.57 -4.53
C ALA A 28 36.10 -53.01 -3.10
N ALA A 29 35.78 -51.72 -2.97
CA ALA A 29 35.44 -51.09 -1.70
C ALA A 29 34.17 -51.72 -1.06
N LEU A 30 33.14 -51.98 -1.88
CA LEU A 30 31.90 -52.64 -1.44
C LEU A 30 32.14 -54.07 -0.91
N VAL A 31 33.02 -54.86 -1.55
CA VAL A 31 33.31 -56.25 -1.17
C VAL A 31 34.17 -56.33 0.11
N THR A 32 35.12 -55.39 0.30
CA THR A 32 36.03 -55.40 1.47
C THR A 32 35.32 -54.97 2.76
N VAL A 33 34.45 -53.98 2.68
CA VAL A 33 33.64 -53.56 3.86
C VAL A 33 32.64 -54.67 4.25
N HIS A 34 32.14 -55.42 3.30
CA HIS A 34 31.23 -56.56 3.60
C HIS A 34 31.91 -57.75 4.29
N ARG A 35 33.26 -57.85 4.23
CA ARG A 35 34.05 -58.94 4.78
C ARG A 35 34.85 -58.58 6.04
N GLY A 36 34.86 -57.34 6.48
CA GLY A 36 35.54 -56.90 7.72
C GLY A 36 37.08 -56.96 7.63
N ASP A 37 37.65 -56.84 6.43
CA ASP A 37 39.11 -56.98 6.24
C ASP A 37 39.82 -55.63 6.43
N GLN A 38 40.36 -55.46 7.66
CA GLN A 38 40.97 -54.22 8.16
C GLN A 38 42.20 -53.78 7.36
N ALA A 39 42.99 -54.73 6.86
CA ALA A 39 44.23 -54.43 6.15
C ALA A 39 43.93 -53.83 4.75
N VAL A 40 42.89 -54.31 4.08
CA VAL A 40 42.45 -53.81 2.77
C VAL A 40 41.73 -52.48 2.93
N ALA A 41 40.99 -52.30 4.01
CA ALA A 41 40.35 -51.01 4.33
C ALA A 41 41.39 -49.87 4.56
N ASN A 42 42.52 -50.19 5.25
CA ASN A 42 43.58 -49.23 5.49
C ASN A 42 44.35 -48.86 4.18
N ARG A 43 44.60 -49.83 3.29
CA ARG A 43 45.22 -49.58 1.98
C ARG A 43 44.30 -48.76 1.05
N LEU A 44 42.99 -49.03 1.09
CA LEU A 44 42.01 -48.23 0.35
C LEU A 44 41.94 -46.80 0.90
N ALA A 45 42.03 -46.61 2.22
CA ALA A 45 42.06 -45.27 2.81
C ALA A 45 43.26 -44.44 2.33
N THR A 46 44.43 -45.08 2.23
CA THR A 46 45.65 -44.41 1.75
C THR A 46 45.60 -44.11 0.25
N ALA A 47 45.02 -44.98 -0.56
CA ALA A 47 44.83 -44.76 -2.01
C ALA A 47 43.75 -43.74 -2.33
N MET A 48 42.72 -43.60 -1.52
CA MET A 48 41.60 -42.67 -1.71
C MET A 48 41.88 -41.25 -1.21
N SER A 49 42.98 -41.01 -0.50
CA SER A 49 43.34 -39.69 0.04
C SER A 49 43.64 -38.65 -1.04
N SER A 50 43.79 -39.03 -2.28
CA SER A 50 44.22 -38.11 -3.32
C SER A 50 43.16 -37.55 -4.25
N LYS A 51 42.00 -38.16 -4.48
CA LYS A 51 40.89 -37.57 -5.32
C LYS A 51 39.67 -38.49 -5.41
N VAL A 52 38.68 -38.43 -4.56
CA VAL A 52 37.40 -39.12 -4.73
C VAL A 52 36.20 -38.15 -4.76
N ASP A 53 35.29 -38.43 -5.64
CA ASP A 53 34.11 -37.60 -5.96
C ASP A 53 33.06 -37.65 -4.83
N ILE A 54 32.63 -36.47 -4.36
CA ILE A 54 31.72 -36.24 -3.24
C ILE A 54 30.39 -37.00 -3.36
N CYS A 55 29.90 -37.20 -4.60
CA CYS A 55 28.65 -37.91 -4.85
C CYS A 55 28.71 -39.38 -4.42
N TRP A 56 29.89 -39.98 -4.45
CA TRP A 56 30.08 -41.40 -4.16
C TRP A 56 30.06 -41.72 -2.65
N VAL A 57 30.68 -40.86 -1.88
CA VAL A 57 30.66 -40.97 -0.41
C VAL A 57 29.24 -40.77 0.11
N LYS A 58 28.49 -39.86 -0.46
CA LYS A 58 27.07 -39.63 -0.13
C LYS A 58 26.20 -40.84 -0.45
N PHE A 59 26.40 -41.45 -1.61
CA PHE A 59 25.67 -42.66 -2.01
C PHE A 59 26.01 -43.84 -1.12
N TRP A 60 27.29 -44.00 -0.78
CA TRP A 60 27.76 -45.11 0.05
C TRP A 60 27.25 -45.01 1.50
N VAL A 61 27.28 -43.83 2.07
CA VAL A 61 26.70 -43.56 3.40
C VAL A 61 25.19 -43.78 3.41
N ALA A 62 24.47 -43.32 2.38
CA ALA A 62 23.01 -43.50 2.31
C ALA A 62 22.58 -44.96 2.10
N TYR A 63 23.37 -45.74 1.37
CA TYR A 63 23.05 -47.13 1.01
C TYR A 63 23.72 -48.17 1.93
N GLY A 64 24.99 -47.92 2.30
CA GLY A 64 25.80 -48.85 3.10
C GLY A 64 25.45 -48.87 4.58
N ILE A 65 25.07 -47.73 5.16
CA ILE A 65 24.71 -47.63 6.60
C ILE A 65 23.47 -48.46 6.96
N ARG A 66 22.57 -48.69 6.01
CA ARG A 66 21.38 -49.52 6.23
C ARG A 66 21.68 -51.04 6.29
N LYS A 67 22.87 -51.49 5.84
CA LYS A 67 23.20 -52.90 5.67
C LYS A 67 24.52 -53.34 6.29
N CYS A 68 25.34 -52.44 6.89
CA CYS A 68 26.62 -52.79 7.50
C CYS A 68 26.48 -52.94 9.04
N PRO A 69 26.65 -54.13 9.59
CA PRO A 69 26.56 -54.35 11.04
C PRO A 69 27.74 -53.75 11.84
N ASN A 70 28.88 -53.40 11.22
CA ASN A 70 30.11 -53.04 11.96
C ASN A 70 30.85 -51.81 11.35
N ILE A 71 30.17 -50.66 11.29
CA ILE A 71 30.83 -49.37 11.04
C ILE A 71 31.83 -49.02 12.18
N ARG A 72 31.73 -49.73 13.30
CA ARG A 72 32.60 -49.63 14.50
C ARG A 72 34.04 -50.10 14.25
N ASP A 73 34.25 -50.92 13.24
CA ASP A 73 35.53 -51.53 12.94
C ASP A 73 36.37 -50.69 11.94
N LEU A 74 35.82 -49.56 11.47
CA LEU A 74 36.56 -48.65 10.60
C LEU A 74 37.62 -47.87 11.40
N PRO A 75 38.85 -47.69 10.84
CA PRO A 75 39.85 -46.82 11.43
C PRO A 75 39.33 -45.38 11.62
N ASN A 76 39.76 -44.73 12.71
CA ASN A 76 39.33 -43.36 13.05
C ASN A 76 39.61 -42.36 11.91
N GLU A 77 40.70 -42.53 11.19
CA GLU A 77 41.09 -41.68 10.06
C GLU A 77 40.07 -41.79 8.91
N LEU A 78 39.58 -42.97 8.63
CA LEU A 78 38.60 -43.25 7.57
C LEU A 78 37.21 -42.74 7.97
N LEU A 79 36.87 -42.84 9.22
CA LEU A 79 35.65 -42.27 9.76
C LEU A 79 35.66 -40.75 9.76
N LEU A 80 36.78 -40.13 10.14
CA LEU A 80 36.97 -38.69 10.05
C LEU A 80 36.89 -38.19 8.59
N TRP A 81 37.45 -38.98 7.70
CA TRP A 81 37.41 -38.67 6.28
C TRP A 81 35.97 -38.78 5.71
N ILE A 82 35.22 -39.84 6.03
CA ILE A 82 33.80 -39.99 5.70
C ILE A 82 33.00 -38.80 6.25
N VAL A 83 33.21 -38.47 7.50
CA VAL A 83 32.57 -37.34 8.18
C VAL A 83 32.86 -36.02 7.51
N SER A 84 34.06 -35.82 6.96
CA SER A 84 34.43 -34.57 6.25
C SER A 84 33.62 -34.33 4.97
N TYR A 85 33.10 -35.38 4.35
CA TYR A 85 32.31 -35.33 3.12
C TYR A 85 30.79 -35.40 3.34
N LEU A 86 30.35 -35.73 4.56
CA LEU A 86 28.93 -35.80 4.90
C LEU A 86 28.38 -34.40 5.17
N ASP A 87 27.27 -34.09 4.54
CA ASP A 87 26.49 -32.97 5.02
C ASP A 87 25.88 -33.29 6.40
N GLY A 88 25.52 -32.22 7.11
CA GLY A 88 25.02 -32.38 8.47
C GLY A 88 23.83 -33.32 8.61
N SER A 89 23.00 -33.53 7.58
CA SER A 89 21.86 -34.44 7.61
C SER A 89 22.29 -35.91 7.52
N ALA A 90 23.27 -36.20 6.71
CA ALA A 90 23.85 -37.52 6.57
C ALA A 90 24.68 -37.88 7.80
N LEU A 91 25.41 -36.94 8.41
CA LEU A 91 26.11 -37.09 9.70
C LEU A 91 25.14 -37.42 10.83
N PHE A 92 24.01 -36.75 10.90
CA PHE A 92 22.99 -37.05 11.92
C PHE A 92 22.31 -38.41 11.70
N ALA A 93 22.04 -38.77 10.43
CA ALA A 93 21.53 -40.09 10.11
C ALA A 93 22.52 -41.19 10.52
N LEU A 94 23.83 -40.94 10.33
CA LEU A 94 24.91 -41.81 10.79
C LEU A 94 24.93 -41.91 12.34
N ALA A 95 24.88 -40.81 13.03
CA ALA A 95 24.86 -40.74 14.50
C ALA A 95 23.61 -41.43 15.09
N LYS A 96 22.43 -41.25 14.44
CA LYS A 96 21.18 -41.87 14.89
C LYS A 96 21.13 -43.39 14.64
N SER A 97 21.80 -43.90 13.61
CA SER A 97 21.77 -45.29 13.22
C SER A 97 22.65 -46.18 14.12
N CYS A 98 23.58 -45.60 14.88
CA CYS A 98 24.52 -46.31 15.74
C CYS A 98 24.48 -45.74 17.15
N LYS A 99 23.71 -46.35 18.07
CA LYS A 99 23.65 -45.92 19.49
C LYS A 99 25.02 -45.90 20.19
N ASP A 100 25.98 -46.71 19.73
CA ASP A 100 27.34 -46.77 20.30
C ASP A 100 28.36 -45.92 19.51
N PHE A 101 27.99 -45.37 18.39
CA PHE A 101 28.81 -44.43 17.61
C PHE A 101 29.03 -43.11 18.35
N ASP A 102 28.14 -42.82 19.26
CA ASP A 102 28.15 -41.64 20.11
C ASP A 102 29.36 -41.61 21.07
N PHE A 103 29.92 -42.75 21.45
CA PHE A 103 30.90 -42.82 22.54
C PHE A 103 32.39 -42.72 22.10
N LYS A 104 32.75 -43.24 20.91
CA LYS A 104 34.18 -43.35 20.50
C LYS A 104 34.68 -42.29 19.55
N LEU A 105 33.82 -41.64 18.80
CA LEU A 105 34.20 -40.70 17.72
C LEU A 105 33.91 -39.23 18.03
N GLN A 106 33.27 -38.98 19.13
CA GLN A 106 32.70 -37.68 19.49
C GLN A 106 33.69 -36.51 19.42
N PRO A 107 34.86 -36.54 20.08
CA PRO A 107 35.69 -35.33 20.15
C PRO A 107 36.30 -34.92 18.81
N SER A 108 36.65 -35.88 17.97
CA SER A 108 37.30 -35.60 16.67
C SER A 108 36.32 -35.11 15.62
N ILE A 109 35.13 -35.72 15.56
CA ILE A 109 34.03 -35.28 14.67
C ILE A 109 33.57 -33.91 15.05
N TRP A 110 33.43 -33.62 16.33
CA TRP A 110 32.99 -32.33 16.81
C TRP A 110 34.02 -31.24 16.55
N LYS A 111 35.29 -31.47 16.83
CA LYS A 111 36.38 -30.57 16.52
C LYS A 111 36.47 -30.28 15.02
N TYR A 112 36.27 -31.28 14.17
CA TYR A 112 36.24 -31.09 12.72
C TYR A 112 35.05 -30.27 12.29
N ASN A 113 33.84 -30.57 12.75
CA ASN A 113 32.63 -29.82 12.39
C ASN A 113 32.71 -28.36 12.87
N ILE A 114 33.20 -28.14 14.09
CA ILE A 114 33.39 -26.81 14.66
C ILE A 114 34.41 -26.02 13.83
N LYS A 115 35.53 -26.64 13.45
CA LYS A 115 36.62 -25.97 12.76
C LYS A 115 36.35 -25.73 11.27
N PHE A 116 35.73 -26.67 10.57
CA PHE A 116 35.62 -26.65 9.11
C PHE A 116 34.21 -26.55 8.57
N GLN A 117 33.18 -26.84 9.33
CA GLN A 117 31.78 -26.83 8.91
C GLN A 117 30.91 -25.81 9.66
N ASN A 118 31.52 -24.81 10.29
CA ASN A 118 30.83 -23.72 10.95
C ASN A 118 29.72 -24.17 11.91
N SER A 119 29.97 -25.21 12.70
CA SER A 119 29.07 -25.76 13.74
C SER A 119 27.70 -26.27 13.20
N ASN A 120 27.66 -26.80 11.97
CA ASN A 120 26.44 -27.34 11.37
C ASN A 120 25.73 -28.40 12.21
N LEU A 121 26.48 -29.20 12.99
CA LEU A 121 25.92 -30.22 13.91
C LEU A 121 25.06 -29.60 15.01
N LEU A 122 25.39 -28.42 15.51
CA LEU A 122 24.56 -27.71 16.48
C LEU A 122 23.18 -27.38 15.89
N HIS A 123 23.12 -26.97 14.61
CA HIS A 123 21.85 -26.76 13.94
C HIS A 123 21.00 -28.00 13.74
N LEU A 124 21.63 -29.18 13.71
CA LEU A 124 20.94 -30.45 13.64
C LEU A 124 20.47 -30.92 15.02
N ALA A 125 21.29 -30.74 16.05
CA ALA A 125 20.88 -30.94 17.42
C ALA A 125 19.60 -30.15 17.73
N VAL A 126 19.56 -28.90 17.31
CA VAL A 126 18.37 -28.05 17.40
C VAL A 126 17.18 -28.61 16.62
N LYS A 127 17.39 -29.02 15.35
CA LYS A 127 16.29 -29.50 14.51
C LYS A 127 15.58 -30.73 15.11
N TYR A 128 16.32 -31.58 15.81
CA TYR A 128 15.82 -32.83 16.39
C TYR A 128 15.64 -32.78 17.91
N ASP A 129 15.75 -31.58 18.49
CA ASP A 129 15.66 -31.32 19.95
C ASP A 129 16.55 -32.22 20.81
N ASN A 130 17.77 -32.51 20.30
CA ASN A 130 18.74 -33.38 20.99
C ASN A 130 19.63 -32.57 21.93
N VAL A 131 19.23 -32.49 23.20
CA VAL A 131 19.93 -31.73 24.25
C VAL A 131 21.33 -32.26 24.49
N GLY A 132 21.51 -33.58 24.58
CA GLY A 132 22.82 -34.20 24.86
C GLY A 132 23.87 -33.88 23.80
N LEU A 133 23.47 -33.90 22.50
CA LEU A 133 24.35 -33.51 21.40
C LEU A 133 24.65 -31.99 21.44
N ALA A 134 23.66 -31.17 21.75
CA ALA A 134 23.85 -29.73 21.84
C ALA A 134 24.81 -29.35 22.97
N GLU A 135 24.62 -29.94 24.17
CA GLU A 135 25.51 -29.72 25.31
C GLU A 135 26.96 -30.13 25.00
N ALA A 136 27.15 -31.35 24.46
CA ALA A 136 28.47 -31.82 24.11
C ALA A 136 29.18 -30.92 23.09
N LEU A 137 28.47 -30.45 22.05
CA LEU A 137 29.03 -29.54 21.07
C LEU A 137 29.42 -28.18 21.68
N LEU A 138 28.59 -27.65 22.58
CA LEU A 138 28.86 -26.38 23.28
C LEU A 138 30.04 -26.53 24.25
N GLN A 139 30.20 -27.68 24.96
CA GLN A 139 31.37 -27.98 25.79
C GLN A 139 32.67 -28.01 24.97
N HIS A 140 32.60 -28.36 23.70
CA HIS A 140 33.73 -28.35 22.78
C HIS A 140 33.89 -27.01 22.00
N ASN A 141 33.32 -25.92 22.51
CA ASN A 141 33.41 -24.56 21.95
C ASN A 141 32.77 -24.43 20.56
N ALA A 142 31.68 -25.13 20.30
CA ALA A 142 30.88 -24.84 19.10
C ALA A 142 30.34 -23.41 19.15
N ASN A 143 30.49 -22.69 18.06
CA ASN A 143 29.98 -21.32 17.98
C ASN A 143 28.45 -21.31 18.04
N ILE A 144 27.89 -20.90 19.19
CA ILE A 144 26.45 -20.84 19.46
C ILE A 144 25.72 -19.87 18.52
N ASN A 145 26.45 -18.89 17.99
CA ASN A 145 25.95 -17.84 17.10
C ASN A 145 26.24 -18.12 15.61
N ALA A 146 26.75 -19.32 15.26
CA ALA A 146 27.12 -19.65 13.89
C ALA A 146 25.92 -19.62 12.94
N PHE A 147 26.11 -19.02 11.77
CA PHE A 147 25.08 -19.05 10.72
C PHE A 147 25.17 -20.30 9.86
N TYR A 148 24.04 -20.98 9.69
CA TYR A 148 23.86 -22.01 8.69
C TYR A 148 22.57 -21.78 7.88
N ARG A 149 22.71 -21.59 6.57
CA ARG A 149 21.59 -21.22 5.68
C ARG A 149 20.82 -19.98 6.19
N GLY A 150 21.57 -18.95 6.58
CA GLY A 150 21.02 -17.66 7.01
C GLY A 150 20.30 -17.67 8.36
N LYS A 151 20.57 -18.63 9.25
CA LYS A 151 19.94 -18.72 10.58
C LYS A 151 20.94 -19.15 11.63
N THR A 152 20.83 -18.60 12.85
CA THR A 152 21.56 -19.11 14.01
C THR A 152 20.89 -20.36 14.56
N PRO A 153 21.59 -21.17 15.41
CA PRO A 153 20.98 -22.29 16.11
C PRO A 153 19.74 -21.88 16.90
N PHE A 154 19.80 -20.74 17.58
CA PHE A 154 18.69 -20.22 18.36
C PHE A 154 17.47 -19.84 17.50
N MET A 155 17.66 -19.15 16.37
CA MET A 155 16.58 -18.87 15.42
C MET A 155 15.91 -20.16 14.89
N ARG A 156 16.68 -21.23 14.74
CA ARG A 156 16.14 -22.56 14.37
C ARG A 156 15.36 -23.20 15.49
N ALA A 157 15.84 -23.12 16.74
CA ALA A 157 15.11 -23.62 17.90
C ALA A 157 13.72 -23.00 18.01
N LEU A 158 13.62 -21.69 17.76
CA LEU A 158 12.34 -20.98 17.71
C LEU A 158 11.44 -21.45 16.56
N LYS A 159 12.03 -21.71 15.38
CA LYS A 159 11.27 -22.18 14.21
C LYS A 159 10.74 -23.60 14.36
N TYR A 160 11.55 -24.50 14.91
CA TYR A 160 11.19 -25.93 15.05
C TYR A 160 10.50 -26.26 16.38
N SER A 161 10.28 -25.25 17.23
CA SER A 161 9.70 -25.40 18.57
C SER A 161 10.48 -26.35 19.48
N SER A 162 11.81 -26.41 19.29
CA SER A 162 12.73 -27.24 20.07
C SER A 162 12.89 -26.65 21.48
N ALA A 163 12.02 -27.02 22.40
CA ALA A 163 11.91 -26.38 23.71
C ALA A 163 13.13 -26.63 24.59
N ALA A 164 13.59 -27.88 24.67
CA ALA A 164 14.68 -28.24 25.56
C ALA A 164 16.03 -27.68 25.11
N VAL A 165 16.34 -27.73 23.80
CA VAL A 165 17.57 -27.12 23.26
C VAL A 165 17.49 -25.61 23.30
N ARG A 166 16.31 -24.99 23.09
CA ARG A 166 16.11 -23.55 23.24
C ARG A 166 16.49 -23.08 24.65
N ASP A 167 15.98 -23.75 25.65
CA ASP A 167 16.21 -23.40 27.06
C ASP A 167 17.68 -23.59 27.44
N LEU A 168 18.34 -24.63 26.91
CA LEU A 168 19.79 -24.83 27.02
C LEU A 168 20.56 -23.65 26.36
N LEU A 169 20.19 -23.22 25.15
CA LEU A 169 20.88 -22.11 24.48
C LEU A 169 20.69 -20.80 25.24
N LEU A 170 19.51 -20.57 25.82
CA LEU A 170 19.21 -19.36 26.62
C LEU A 170 19.96 -19.33 27.96
N SER A 171 20.40 -20.46 28.49
CA SER A 171 21.20 -20.52 29.71
C SER A 171 22.67 -20.15 29.50
N ARG A 172 23.09 -19.95 28.25
CA ARG A 172 24.49 -19.68 27.90
C ARG A 172 24.77 -18.18 27.78
N GLU A 173 25.85 -17.74 28.43
CA GLU A 173 26.27 -16.32 28.42
C GLU A 173 26.80 -15.85 27.06
N ASP A 174 27.33 -16.79 26.25
CA ASP A 174 27.91 -16.53 24.94
C ASP A 174 26.85 -16.42 23.82
N LEU A 175 25.54 -16.57 24.16
CA LEU A 175 24.44 -16.37 23.20
C LEU A 175 24.21 -14.88 22.95
N ASP A 176 24.43 -14.45 21.70
CA ASP A 176 23.97 -13.13 21.25
C ASP A 176 22.57 -13.23 20.68
N ILE A 177 21.58 -12.80 21.47
CA ILE A 177 20.16 -12.88 21.14
C ILE A 177 19.71 -11.83 20.10
N ASN A 178 20.52 -10.77 19.92
CA ASN A 178 20.21 -9.65 19.04
C ASN A 178 20.77 -9.79 17.63
N ILE A 179 21.51 -10.87 17.35
CA ILE A 179 22.07 -11.11 16.02
C ILE A 179 20.94 -11.10 14.97
N GLN A 180 21.18 -10.34 13.91
CA GLN A 180 20.34 -10.33 12.72
C GLN A 180 20.99 -11.14 11.59
N ASN A 181 20.16 -11.87 10.83
CA ASN A 181 20.59 -12.56 9.62
C ASN A 181 20.69 -11.58 8.42
N GLN A 182 21.03 -12.08 7.23
CA GLN A 182 21.11 -11.29 5.99
C GLN A 182 19.78 -10.64 5.59
N ALA A 183 18.65 -11.15 6.09
CA ALA A 183 17.33 -10.57 5.90
C ALA A 183 16.94 -9.60 7.02
N LEU A 184 17.92 -9.22 7.88
CA LEU A 184 17.72 -8.38 9.06
C LEU A 184 16.73 -8.98 10.08
N GLU A 185 16.51 -10.32 10.08
CA GLU A 185 15.62 -10.99 11.01
C GLU A 185 16.37 -11.36 12.30
N SER A 186 15.86 -10.94 13.46
CA SER A 186 16.40 -11.26 14.79
C SER A 186 15.71 -12.49 15.41
N ALA A 187 16.24 -12.97 16.55
CA ALA A 187 15.61 -14.05 17.30
C ALA A 187 14.18 -13.71 17.75
N LEU A 188 13.95 -12.46 18.21
CA LEU A 188 12.62 -11.99 18.60
C LEU A 188 11.63 -12.04 17.41
N TRP A 189 12.09 -11.67 16.22
CA TRP A 189 11.29 -11.77 15.00
C TRP A 189 10.87 -13.21 14.70
N TYR A 190 11.82 -14.16 14.83
CA TYR A 190 11.52 -15.59 14.66
C TYR A 190 10.55 -16.12 15.71
N ALA A 191 10.71 -15.71 16.98
CA ALA A 191 9.79 -16.07 18.06
C ALA A 191 8.36 -15.61 17.78
N ILE A 192 8.18 -14.38 17.30
CA ILE A 192 6.85 -13.84 16.96
C ILE A 192 6.28 -14.52 15.71
N ARG A 193 7.09 -14.74 14.69
CA ARG A 193 6.63 -15.32 13.42
C ARG A 193 6.24 -16.81 13.53
N TYR A 194 7.05 -17.60 14.22
CA TYR A 194 6.92 -19.06 14.25
C TYR A 194 6.65 -19.63 15.64
N GLY A 195 6.99 -18.90 16.68
CA GLY A 195 6.88 -19.35 18.06
C GLY A 195 5.48 -19.17 18.64
N ASN A 196 5.30 -19.76 19.79
CA ASN A 196 4.16 -19.54 20.65
C ASN A 196 4.48 -18.42 21.67
N LEU A 197 3.48 -18.02 22.45
CA LEU A 197 3.63 -16.99 23.48
C LEU A 197 4.75 -17.33 24.51
N SER A 198 4.93 -18.61 24.82
CA SER A 198 6.00 -19.09 25.74
C SER A 198 7.39 -18.78 25.19
N ALA A 199 7.64 -19.09 23.91
CA ALA A 199 8.92 -18.82 23.28
C ALA A 199 9.24 -17.31 23.23
N VAL A 200 8.23 -16.47 22.93
CA VAL A 200 8.40 -15.01 22.97
C VAL A 200 8.70 -14.52 24.38
N LYS A 201 8.00 -15.04 25.39
CA LYS A 201 8.28 -14.72 26.81
C LYS A 201 9.71 -15.09 27.18
N SER A 202 10.19 -16.29 26.79
CA SER A 202 11.57 -16.73 27.07
C SER A 202 12.60 -15.80 26.46
N VAL A 203 12.39 -15.33 25.22
CA VAL A 203 13.28 -14.34 24.55
C VAL A 203 13.23 -12.98 25.27
N LEU A 204 12.04 -12.46 25.55
CA LEU A 204 11.85 -11.17 26.20
C LEU A 204 12.27 -11.11 27.67
N ASN A 205 12.48 -12.27 28.31
CA ASN A 205 13.01 -12.36 29.68
C ASN A 205 14.54 -12.21 29.73
N GLN A 206 15.22 -12.21 28.58
CA GLN A 206 16.66 -12.00 28.55
C GLN A 206 17.00 -10.51 28.79
N PRO A 207 17.99 -10.20 29.63
CA PRO A 207 18.26 -8.84 30.07
C PRO A 207 18.70 -7.91 28.95
N ASN A 208 19.34 -8.44 27.91
CA ASN A 208 19.96 -7.66 26.83
C ASN A 208 19.15 -7.66 25.53
N VAL A 209 17.89 -8.12 25.56
CA VAL A 209 17.08 -8.18 24.32
C VAL A 209 16.71 -6.79 23.85
N GLN A 210 17.01 -6.50 22.58
CA GLN A 210 16.57 -5.29 21.90
C GLN A 210 15.20 -5.54 21.31
N VAL A 211 14.18 -4.86 21.83
CA VAL A 211 12.78 -5.10 21.47
C VAL A 211 12.43 -4.44 20.13
N ASP A 212 13.01 -3.26 19.87
CA ASP A 212 12.65 -2.40 18.73
C ASP A 212 13.64 -2.48 17.57
N VAL A 213 14.32 -3.62 17.43
CA VAL A 213 15.21 -3.87 16.29
C VAL A 213 14.41 -3.79 14.99
N LYS A 214 14.87 -2.95 14.07
CA LYS A 214 14.28 -2.83 12.73
C LYS A 214 14.70 -3.97 11.82
N HIS A 215 13.74 -4.59 11.18
CA HIS A 215 13.87 -5.65 10.18
C HIS A 215 13.77 -5.10 8.76
N LYS A 216 13.71 -5.99 7.78
CA LYS A 216 13.46 -5.64 6.39
C LYS A 216 12.22 -4.74 6.28
N HIS A 217 12.32 -3.67 5.50
CA HIS A 217 11.33 -2.60 5.37
C HIS A 217 11.11 -1.77 6.64
N GLY A 218 12.11 -1.66 7.52
CA GLY A 218 12.05 -0.83 8.73
C GLY A 218 11.07 -1.31 9.81
N ARG A 219 10.52 -2.53 9.70
CA ARG A 219 9.47 -3.06 10.57
C ARG A 219 10.04 -3.57 11.88
N THR A 220 9.36 -3.30 12.99
CA THR A 220 9.70 -3.82 14.32
C THR A 220 8.92 -5.10 14.64
N ALA A 221 9.29 -5.77 15.73
CA ALA A 221 8.56 -6.91 16.28
C ALA A 221 7.08 -6.58 16.56
N LEU A 222 6.80 -5.35 17.00
CA LEU A 222 5.44 -4.87 17.28
C LEU A 222 4.61 -4.77 15.99
N HIS A 223 5.17 -4.28 14.89
CA HIS A 223 4.49 -4.29 13.57
C HIS A 223 4.03 -5.71 13.18
N LEU A 224 4.91 -6.70 13.37
CA LEU A 224 4.58 -8.08 13.03
C LEU A 224 3.49 -8.67 13.93
N ALA A 225 3.55 -8.39 15.24
CA ALA A 225 2.54 -8.84 16.20
C ALA A 225 1.15 -8.25 15.90
N VAL A 226 1.12 -6.95 15.57
CA VAL A 226 -0.09 -6.23 15.15
C VAL A 226 -0.64 -6.80 13.86
N PHE A 227 0.19 -6.95 12.82
CA PHE A 227 -0.24 -7.52 11.54
C PHE A 227 -0.83 -8.91 11.69
N ALA A 228 -0.21 -9.75 12.53
CA ALA A 228 -0.68 -11.10 12.80
C ALA A 228 -1.91 -11.17 13.71
N GLY A 229 -2.40 -10.05 14.24
CA GLY A 229 -3.56 -9.99 15.12
C GLY A 229 -3.37 -10.67 16.47
N ARG A 230 -2.12 -10.85 16.92
CA ARG A 230 -1.80 -11.58 18.14
C ARG A 230 -1.84 -10.67 19.36
N ILE A 231 -3.05 -10.39 19.85
CA ILE A 231 -3.32 -9.47 20.96
C ILE A 231 -2.39 -9.69 22.16
N GLY A 232 -2.25 -10.96 22.62
CA GLY A 232 -1.38 -11.27 23.74
C GLY A 232 0.10 -10.97 23.53
N LEU A 233 0.59 -11.03 22.27
CA LEU A 233 1.96 -10.62 21.92
C LEU A 233 2.10 -9.09 21.88
N VAL A 234 1.10 -8.38 21.37
CA VAL A 234 1.07 -6.91 21.40
C VAL A 234 1.17 -6.40 22.83
N HIS A 235 0.34 -6.90 23.73
CA HIS A 235 0.42 -6.57 25.16
C HIS A 235 1.80 -6.85 25.76
N LEU A 236 2.34 -8.04 25.47
CA LEU A 236 3.63 -8.45 26.00
C LEU A 236 4.76 -7.54 25.51
N LEU A 237 4.78 -7.18 24.22
CA LEU A 237 5.80 -6.30 23.65
C LEU A 237 5.71 -4.88 24.24
N LEU A 238 4.49 -4.33 24.34
CA LEU A 238 4.27 -3.02 24.95
C LEU A 238 4.67 -2.99 26.42
N SER A 239 4.36 -4.06 27.19
CA SER A 239 4.78 -4.18 28.59
C SER A 239 6.29 -4.28 28.77
N ARG A 240 7.04 -4.60 27.71
CA ARG A 240 8.50 -4.66 27.67
C ARG A 240 9.14 -3.42 27.06
N GLY A 241 8.37 -2.34 26.85
CA GLY A 241 8.84 -1.04 26.41
C GLY A 241 9.03 -0.91 24.89
N SER A 242 8.37 -1.77 24.09
CA SER A 242 8.32 -1.57 22.64
C SER A 242 7.70 -0.20 22.33
N ASP A 243 8.36 0.57 21.47
CA ASP A 243 7.88 1.87 21.02
C ASP A 243 6.82 1.71 19.91
N PRO A 244 5.56 2.10 20.16
CA PRO A 244 4.47 1.99 19.21
C PRO A 244 4.51 3.01 18.07
N ASP A 245 5.34 4.06 18.18
CA ASP A 245 5.42 5.14 17.21
C ASP A 245 6.57 4.97 16.21
N LEU A 246 7.39 3.95 16.36
CA LEU A 246 8.46 3.65 15.41
C LEU A 246 7.89 3.36 14.02
N GLN A 247 8.28 4.18 13.04
CA GLN A 247 7.82 4.05 11.67
C GLN A 247 8.66 3.03 10.88
N ASP A 248 7.97 2.28 10.01
CA ASP A 248 8.58 1.47 8.97
C ASP A 248 9.12 2.35 7.82
N ASP A 249 9.76 1.76 6.81
CA ASP A 249 10.31 2.49 5.65
C ASP A 249 9.24 3.21 4.81
N SER A 250 7.97 2.87 5.00
CA SER A 250 6.83 3.52 4.36
C SER A 250 6.21 4.63 5.21
N GLY A 251 6.80 4.92 6.38
CA GLY A 251 6.31 5.92 7.32
C GLY A 251 5.12 5.47 8.16
N HIS A 252 4.82 4.18 8.20
CA HIS A 252 3.72 3.64 9.00
C HIS A 252 4.22 3.10 10.34
N SER A 253 3.57 3.48 11.42
CA SER A 253 3.78 2.94 12.76
C SER A 253 3.03 1.60 12.95
N PRO A 254 3.35 0.79 13.99
CA PRO A 254 2.53 -0.36 14.39
C PRO A 254 1.06 0.00 14.59
N TRP A 255 0.81 1.23 15.07
CA TRP A 255 -0.53 1.78 15.22
C TRP A 255 -1.26 1.95 13.88
N ASP A 256 -0.61 2.54 12.85
CA ASP A 256 -1.17 2.68 11.52
C ASP A 256 -1.53 1.31 10.92
N TRP A 257 -0.71 0.30 11.22
CA TRP A 257 -0.98 -1.08 10.82
C TRP A 257 -2.19 -1.68 11.55
N ALA A 258 -2.35 -1.40 12.85
CA ALA A 258 -3.53 -1.84 13.61
C ALA A 258 -4.81 -1.26 13.01
N CYS A 259 -4.80 0.03 12.73
CA CYS A 259 -5.94 0.73 12.12
C CYS A 259 -6.30 0.18 10.74
N ARG A 260 -5.30 -0.10 9.93
CA ARG A 260 -5.48 -0.49 8.54
C ARG A 260 -5.79 -1.98 8.35
N PHE A 261 -5.17 -2.85 9.14
CA PHE A 261 -5.18 -4.30 8.89
C PHE A 261 -5.82 -5.12 10.00
N ASN A 262 -5.95 -4.59 11.22
CA ASN A 262 -6.34 -5.42 12.36
C ASN A 262 -7.29 -4.78 13.35
N ARG A 263 -8.60 -4.86 13.02
CA ARG A 263 -9.68 -4.36 13.85
C ARG A 263 -9.66 -4.89 15.31
N PRO A 264 -9.45 -6.20 15.59
CA PRO A 264 -9.39 -6.69 16.97
C PRO A 264 -8.28 -6.06 17.81
N VAL A 265 -7.09 -5.82 17.22
CA VAL A 265 -6.00 -5.12 17.91
C VAL A 265 -6.38 -3.68 18.21
N MET A 266 -7.05 -3.00 17.28
CA MET A 266 -7.59 -1.67 17.48
C MET A 266 -8.58 -1.63 18.65
N GLU A 267 -9.54 -2.54 18.66
CA GLU A 267 -10.55 -2.63 19.72
C GLU A 267 -9.94 -2.87 21.09
N MET A 268 -8.91 -3.73 21.16
CA MET A 268 -8.16 -3.97 22.37
C MET A 268 -7.46 -2.70 22.88
N ILE A 269 -6.75 -1.99 22.00
CA ILE A 269 -6.01 -0.79 22.40
C ILE A 269 -6.96 0.27 22.97
N PHE A 270 -8.20 0.36 22.48
CA PHE A 270 -9.22 1.30 22.97
C PHE A 270 -10.10 0.76 24.10
N SER A 271 -9.97 -0.50 24.51
CA SER A 271 -10.79 -1.09 25.57
C SER A 271 -10.31 -0.81 27.00
N ASN A 272 -10.09 0.45 27.38
CA ASN A 272 -9.72 0.86 28.76
C ASN A 272 -8.42 0.27 29.35
N ASP A 273 -7.55 -0.29 28.53
CA ASP A 273 -6.25 -0.75 28.99
C ASP A 273 -5.36 0.46 29.31
N PRO A 274 -4.63 0.47 30.43
CA PRO A 274 -3.62 1.50 30.73
C PRO A 274 -2.61 1.70 29.59
N MET A 275 -2.36 0.66 28.79
CA MET A 275 -1.51 0.71 27.60
C MET A 275 -2.10 1.53 26.45
N ALA A 276 -3.42 1.65 26.35
CA ALA A 276 -4.07 2.51 25.36
C ALA A 276 -3.70 3.99 25.56
N LYS A 277 -3.45 4.41 26.82
CA LYS A 277 -3.00 5.77 27.14
C LYS A 277 -1.60 6.06 26.61
N VAL A 278 -0.73 5.07 26.52
CA VAL A 278 0.61 5.22 25.94
C VAL A 278 0.50 5.55 24.46
N PHE A 279 -0.39 4.87 23.72
CA PHE A 279 -0.64 5.18 22.31
C PHE A 279 -1.29 6.54 22.05
N LEU A 280 -2.11 7.03 22.97
CA LEU A 280 -2.80 8.32 22.83
C LEU A 280 -1.96 9.50 23.35
N GLY A 281 -0.94 9.22 24.17
CA GLY A 281 -0.07 10.23 24.81
C GLY A 281 1.13 10.67 23.99
N THR A 282 1.51 9.90 22.98
CA THR A 282 2.68 10.18 22.16
C THR A 282 2.34 11.08 20.98
N GLN A 283 2.10 12.36 21.25
CA GLN A 283 1.88 13.39 20.21
C GLN A 283 3.21 13.99 19.71
N SER A 284 4.23 13.20 19.46
CA SER A 284 5.56 13.74 19.20
C SER A 284 5.97 13.91 17.74
N SER A 285 5.12 13.60 16.75
CA SER A 285 5.48 13.90 15.38
C SER A 285 4.39 14.71 14.64
N GLN A 286 4.72 15.95 14.33
CA GLN A 286 3.96 16.82 13.42
C GLN A 286 3.82 16.23 12.00
N GLU A 287 4.30 15.04 11.78
CA GLU A 287 4.51 14.45 10.45
C GLU A 287 3.65 13.23 10.13
N ALA A 288 3.03 12.55 11.08
CA ALA A 288 2.19 11.38 10.85
C ALA A 288 0.68 11.71 10.81
N GLU A 289 -0.09 10.90 10.12
CA GLU A 289 -1.54 10.89 10.29
C GLU A 289 -1.84 10.48 11.73
N LEU A 290 -2.52 11.35 12.44
CA LEU A 290 -2.83 11.16 13.85
C LEU A 290 -3.71 9.91 14.07
N PRO A 291 -3.60 9.21 15.19
CA PRO A 291 -4.36 7.98 15.45
C PRO A 291 -5.88 8.13 15.25
N PHE A 292 -6.43 9.30 15.54
CA PHE A 292 -7.85 9.58 15.32
C PHE A 292 -8.22 9.62 13.83
N HIS A 293 -7.37 10.18 12.96
CA HIS A 293 -7.57 10.17 11.51
C HIS A 293 -7.58 8.75 10.95
N GLN A 294 -6.66 7.91 11.41
CA GLN A 294 -6.57 6.52 11.01
C GLN A 294 -7.80 5.72 11.48
N ALA A 295 -8.21 5.92 12.73
CA ALA A 295 -9.42 5.31 13.27
C ALA A 295 -10.67 5.66 12.44
N VAL A 296 -10.79 6.91 12.01
CA VAL A 296 -11.90 7.36 11.17
C VAL A 296 -11.81 6.80 9.75
N SER A 297 -10.61 6.74 9.15
CA SER A 297 -10.43 6.26 7.78
C SER A 297 -10.64 4.76 7.64
N TYR A 298 -10.12 3.97 8.58
CA TYR A 298 -10.02 2.50 8.47
C TYR A 298 -10.69 1.75 9.62
N GLY A 299 -10.87 2.39 10.77
CA GLY A 299 -11.35 1.78 12.00
C GLY A 299 -12.83 1.44 12.01
N SER A 300 -13.29 0.83 13.09
CA SER A 300 -14.70 0.57 13.34
C SER A 300 -15.39 1.79 13.95
N VAL A 301 -16.70 1.88 13.74
CA VAL A 301 -17.56 2.89 14.36
C VAL A 301 -17.46 2.84 15.89
N ASP A 302 -17.37 1.63 16.47
CA ASP A 302 -17.28 1.44 17.92
C ASP A 302 -15.97 2.00 18.52
N VAL A 303 -14.86 1.89 17.78
CA VAL A 303 -13.58 2.50 18.17
C VAL A 303 -13.71 4.01 18.21
N VAL A 304 -14.29 4.60 17.16
CA VAL A 304 -14.48 6.06 17.09
C VAL A 304 -15.48 6.55 18.15
N LYS A 305 -16.57 5.80 18.42
CA LYS A 305 -17.50 6.10 19.54
C LYS A 305 -16.78 6.18 20.88
N ARG A 306 -15.88 5.24 21.17
CA ARG A 306 -15.09 5.23 22.42
C ARG A 306 -14.11 6.41 22.47
N LEU A 307 -13.47 6.75 21.35
CA LEU A 307 -12.59 7.91 21.26
C LEU A 307 -13.35 9.22 21.52
N LEU A 308 -14.52 9.37 20.92
CA LEU A 308 -15.41 10.53 21.12
C LEU A 308 -15.88 10.69 22.57
N GLY A 309 -15.94 9.60 23.34
CA GLY A 309 -16.24 9.63 24.78
C GLY A 309 -15.11 10.17 25.65
N GLN A 310 -13.90 10.39 25.12
CA GLN A 310 -12.77 10.89 25.88
C GLN A 310 -12.85 12.42 26.06
N LYS A 311 -12.62 12.89 27.28
CA LYS A 311 -12.57 14.31 27.57
C LYS A 311 -11.33 14.94 26.92
N GLY A 312 -11.55 16.00 26.14
CA GLY A 312 -10.45 16.79 25.55
C GLY A 312 -10.03 16.38 24.14
N LEU A 313 -10.69 15.40 23.51
CA LEU A 313 -10.41 15.06 22.11
C LEU A 313 -10.75 16.27 21.21
N ASN A 314 -9.79 16.70 20.39
CA ASN A 314 -9.99 17.72 19.38
C ASN A 314 -10.50 17.05 18.09
N LEU A 315 -11.75 17.34 17.72
CA LEU A 315 -12.40 16.80 16.52
C LEU A 315 -11.94 17.47 15.22
N ASP A 316 -11.43 18.70 15.33
CA ASP A 316 -10.99 19.50 14.19
C ASP A 316 -9.48 19.43 13.97
N ILE A 317 -8.84 18.45 14.62
CA ILE A 317 -7.41 18.21 14.45
C ILE A 317 -7.11 17.94 12.97
N GLN A 318 -6.10 18.61 12.44
CA GLN A 318 -5.73 18.52 11.02
C GLN A 318 -4.48 17.67 10.82
N ASN A 319 -4.51 16.77 9.82
CA ASN A 319 -3.33 16.04 9.38
C ASN A 319 -2.42 16.91 8.50
N ARG A 320 -1.34 16.34 7.94
CA ARG A 320 -0.42 17.03 7.01
C ARG A 320 -1.10 17.71 5.82
N LYS A 321 -2.22 17.19 5.34
CA LYS A 321 -3.01 17.75 4.25
C LYS A 321 -4.04 18.78 4.74
N GLY A 322 -4.03 19.13 6.03
CA GLY A 322 -5.06 19.97 6.64
C GLY A 322 -6.42 19.29 6.76
N SER A 323 -6.51 18.01 6.42
CA SER A 323 -7.78 17.28 6.48
C SER A 323 -8.13 16.95 7.92
N THR A 324 -9.35 17.28 8.34
CA THR A 324 -9.92 16.84 9.62
C THR A 324 -10.43 15.40 9.51
N PRO A 325 -10.74 14.72 10.63
CA PRO A 325 -11.40 13.41 10.61
C PRO A 325 -12.66 13.38 9.75
N LEU A 326 -13.46 14.46 9.78
CA LEU A 326 -14.67 14.59 8.95
C LEU A 326 -14.34 14.58 7.44
N HIS A 327 -13.28 15.27 7.00
CA HIS A 327 -12.83 15.21 5.60
C HIS A 327 -12.45 13.77 5.19
N LEU A 328 -11.77 13.03 6.08
CA LEU A 328 -11.38 11.65 5.79
C LEU A 328 -12.56 10.69 5.74
N ALA A 329 -13.54 10.85 6.62
CA ALA A 329 -14.79 10.07 6.59
C ALA A 329 -15.53 10.26 5.27
N ILE A 330 -15.58 11.50 4.76
CA ILE A 330 -16.21 11.83 3.48
C ILE A 330 -15.42 11.24 2.30
N ARG A 331 -14.09 11.41 2.27
CA ARG A 331 -13.23 10.83 1.22
C ARG A 331 -13.34 9.31 1.17
N SER A 332 -13.52 8.68 2.32
CA SER A 332 -13.72 7.23 2.44
C SER A 332 -15.18 6.80 2.18
N LYS A 333 -16.08 7.73 1.90
CA LYS A 333 -17.52 7.52 1.66
C LYS A 333 -18.23 6.76 2.79
N ARG A 334 -17.83 7.00 4.04
CA ARG A 334 -18.33 6.31 5.23
C ARG A 334 -19.44 7.10 5.91
N LEU A 335 -20.69 6.98 5.39
CA LEU A 335 -21.85 7.70 5.92
C LEU A 335 -22.06 7.49 7.43
N GLU A 336 -21.94 6.26 7.92
CA GLU A 336 -22.08 5.96 9.35
C GLU A 336 -21.05 6.69 10.21
N MET A 337 -19.81 6.79 9.71
CA MET A 337 -18.75 7.53 10.36
C MET A 337 -19.00 9.04 10.35
N VAL A 338 -19.49 9.58 9.23
CA VAL A 338 -19.90 10.99 9.11
C VAL A 338 -21.02 11.29 10.12
N ASN A 339 -22.05 10.44 10.19
CA ASN A 339 -23.14 10.57 11.13
C ASN A 339 -22.63 10.59 12.57
N LEU A 340 -21.70 9.69 12.90
CA LEU A 340 -21.11 9.60 14.22
C LEU A 340 -20.33 10.87 14.59
N LEU A 341 -19.52 11.39 13.68
CA LEU A 341 -18.72 12.60 13.92
C LEU A 341 -19.64 13.83 14.08
N LEU A 342 -20.65 13.98 13.22
CA LEU A 342 -21.62 15.08 13.27
C LEU A 342 -22.58 15.01 14.45
N SER A 343 -22.76 13.84 15.08
CA SER A 343 -23.54 13.72 16.32
C SER A 343 -22.86 14.38 17.53
N HIS A 344 -21.58 14.68 17.42
CA HIS A 344 -20.84 15.33 18.50
C HIS A 344 -20.95 16.85 18.41
N PRO A 345 -21.36 17.55 19.51
CA PRO A 345 -21.71 18.97 19.49
C PRO A 345 -20.53 19.92 19.20
N ARG A 346 -19.30 19.41 19.17
CA ARG A 346 -18.08 20.19 18.87
C ARG A 346 -17.56 20.00 17.45
N ALA A 347 -18.24 19.25 16.62
CA ALA A 347 -17.80 19.04 15.24
C ALA A 347 -18.00 20.34 14.43
N ASN A 348 -16.91 20.85 13.84
CA ASN A 348 -17.00 22.00 12.95
C ASN A 348 -17.20 21.50 11.52
N VAL A 349 -18.40 21.72 10.98
CA VAL A 349 -18.80 21.29 9.63
C VAL A 349 -18.18 22.15 8.51
N ASN A 350 -17.57 23.29 8.84
CA ASN A 350 -17.03 24.27 7.90
C ASN A 350 -15.49 24.31 7.89
N CYS A 351 -14.80 23.40 8.56
CA CYS A 351 -13.34 23.35 8.51
C CYS A 351 -12.83 23.21 7.08
N LYS A 352 -11.70 23.90 6.79
CA LYS A 352 -11.02 23.81 5.50
C LYS A 352 -9.81 22.90 5.60
N ASP A 353 -9.57 22.10 4.56
CA ASP A 353 -8.25 21.45 4.38
C ASP A 353 -7.23 22.45 3.78
N LYS A 354 -5.97 22.01 3.54
CA LYS A 354 -4.93 22.87 2.94
C LYS A 354 -5.23 23.34 1.53
N ASP A 355 -6.07 22.61 0.81
CA ASP A 355 -6.53 22.98 -0.54
C ASP A 355 -7.73 23.93 -0.49
N GLY A 356 -8.20 24.30 0.72
CA GLY A 356 -9.35 25.16 0.93
C GLY A 356 -10.70 24.44 0.84
N ASN A 357 -10.74 23.10 0.76
CA ASN A 357 -12.00 22.37 0.63
C ASN A 357 -12.71 22.26 1.98
N THR A 358 -14.01 22.48 1.98
CA THR A 358 -14.87 22.17 3.14
C THR A 358 -15.46 20.76 3.02
N PRO A 359 -15.96 20.17 4.11
CA PRO A 359 -16.70 18.91 4.08
C PRO A 359 -17.82 18.89 3.02
N LEU A 360 -18.63 19.94 2.94
CA LEU A 360 -19.71 20.04 1.95
C LEU A 360 -19.17 20.07 0.52
N TRP A 361 -18.17 20.91 0.26
CA TRP A 361 -17.52 20.96 -1.05
C TRP A 361 -16.99 19.59 -1.48
N LEU A 362 -16.31 18.89 -0.55
CA LEU A 362 -15.72 17.58 -0.81
C LEU A 362 -16.77 16.51 -1.09
N SER A 363 -17.92 16.52 -0.39
CA SER A 363 -19.01 15.56 -0.59
C SER A 363 -19.66 15.74 -1.97
N THR A 364 -19.87 16.98 -2.40
CA THR A 364 -20.45 17.27 -3.72
C THR A 364 -19.47 16.92 -4.85
N TYR A 365 -18.18 17.22 -4.69
CA TYR A 365 -17.13 16.83 -5.63
C TYR A 365 -17.00 15.33 -5.79
N SER A 366 -17.07 14.57 -4.68
CA SER A 366 -16.96 13.11 -4.65
C SER A 366 -18.24 12.39 -5.04
N SER A 367 -19.31 13.14 -5.37
CA SER A 367 -20.66 12.59 -5.68
C SER A 367 -21.18 11.65 -4.60
N CYS A 368 -21.12 12.07 -3.34
CA CYS A 368 -21.62 11.34 -2.18
C CYS A 368 -22.93 11.96 -1.70
N ASP A 369 -24.01 11.73 -2.41
CA ASP A 369 -25.28 12.43 -2.22
C ASP A 369 -25.87 12.26 -0.81
N GLU A 370 -25.84 11.03 -0.23
CA GLU A 370 -26.30 10.76 1.13
C GLU A 370 -25.50 11.54 2.20
N ILE A 371 -24.19 11.65 2.01
CA ILE A 371 -23.32 12.43 2.91
C ILE A 371 -23.60 13.92 2.74
N THR A 372 -23.86 14.37 1.51
CA THR A 372 -24.23 15.75 1.24
C THR A 372 -25.54 16.12 1.93
N ASP A 373 -26.56 15.27 1.86
CA ASP A 373 -27.83 15.45 2.57
C ASP A 373 -27.65 15.56 4.08
N ARG A 374 -26.78 14.69 4.60
CA ARG A 374 -26.50 14.71 6.05
C ARG A 374 -25.79 16.01 6.50
N LEU A 375 -24.87 16.53 5.66
CA LEU A 375 -24.19 17.78 5.92
C LEU A 375 -25.13 18.98 5.79
N LEU A 376 -26.01 18.99 4.79
CA LEU A 376 -27.01 20.06 4.59
C LEU A 376 -28.05 20.13 5.72
N ALA A 377 -28.22 19.06 6.49
CA ALA A 377 -29.08 19.06 7.67
C ALA A 377 -28.47 19.77 8.90
N GLU A 378 -27.18 20.12 8.86
CA GLU A 378 -26.53 20.84 9.94
C GLU A 378 -26.87 22.33 9.92
N LYS A 379 -27.22 22.89 11.09
CA LYS A 379 -27.70 24.29 11.20
C LYS A 379 -26.67 25.33 10.82
N ASP A 380 -25.39 25.05 11.11
CA ASP A 380 -24.29 26.00 10.93
C ASP A 380 -23.55 25.81 9.60
N ILE A 381 -24.11 25.04 8.66
CA ILE A 381 -23.48 24.76 7.38
C ILE A 381 -23.38 26.03 6.50
N ASN A 382 -22.19 26.34 6.02
CA ASN A 382 -21.99 27.40 5.04
C ASN A 382 -22.02 26.82 3.62
N VAL A 383 -23.15 27.01 2.94
CA VAL A 383 -23.42 26.47 1.60
C VAL A 383 -22.73 27.25 0.49
N ASN A 384 -22.39 28.52 0.73
CA ASN A 384 -21.77 29.43 -0.25
C ASN A 384 -20.23 29.39 -0.20
N PHE A 385 -19.67 28.44 0.50
CA PHE A 385 -18.25 28.39 0.70
C PHE A 385 -17.50 28.12 -0.59
N VAL A 386 -16.53 28.99 -0.90
CA VAL A 386 -15.62 28.79 -2.03
C VAL A 386 -14.54 27.83 -1.61
N GLY A 387 -14.54 26.63 -2.16
CA GLY A 387 -13.54 25.59 -1.96
C GLY A 387 -12.34 25.72 -2.87
N GLY A 388 -11.42 24.77 -2.76
CA GLY A 388 -10.20 24.73 -3.53
C GLY A 388 -10.39 24.46 -5.02
N ARG A 389 -9.35 23.95 -5.68
CA ARG A 389 -9.35 23.69 -7.12
C ARG A 389 -10.28 22.54 -7.48
N GLY A 390 -11.39 22.88 -8.16
CA GLY A 390 -12.33 21.92 -8.72
C GLY A 390 -11.80 21.22 -9.98
N ARG A 391 -12.71 20.60 -10.75
CA ARG A 391 -12.38 19.93 -12.04
C ARG A 391 -11.65 20.82 -13.05
N PHE A 392 -11.75 22.12 -12.91
CA PHE A 392 -11.17 23.12 -13.80
C PHE A 392 -9.90 23.77 -13.23
N GLU A 393 -9.31 23.21 -12.17
CA GLU A 393 -8.18 23.79 -11.45
C GLU A 393 -8.45 25.19 -10.86
N THR A 394 -9.69 25.65 -10.91
CA THR A 394 -10.16 26.93 -10.38
C THR A 394 -10.97 26.73 -9.11
N PRO A 395 -10.98 27.73 -8.20
CA PRO A 395 -11.89 27.71 -7.05
C PRO A 395 -13.34 27.53 -7.50
N SER A 396 -14.16 26.86 -6.67
CA SER A 396 -15.56 26.59 -6.99
C SER A 396 -16.39 26.39 -5.72
N THR A 397 -17.71 26.54 -5.82
CA THR A 397 -18.63 26.20 -4.72
C THR A 397 -19.31 24.85 -4.97
N SER A 398 -19.99 24.32 -3.96
CA SER A 398 -20.84 23.13 -4.11
C SER A 398 -21.90 23.28 -5.21
N LEU A 399 -22.41 24.51 -5.39
CA LEU A 399 -23.40 24.81 -6.43
C LEU A 399 -22.80 24.73 -7.85
N HIS A 400 -21.54 25.16 -8.03
CA HIS A 400 -20.82 24.97 -9.29
C HIS A 400 -20.64 23.48 -9.64
N HIS A 401 -20.33 22.65 -8.66
CA HIS A 401 -20.24 21.20 -8.90
C HIS A 401 -21.59 20.60 -9.30
N ALA A 402 -22.67 21.01 -8.61
CA ALA A 402 -24.01 20.56 -8.96
C ALA A 402 -24.38 20.99 -10.39
N ALA A 403 -23.95 22.19 -10.82
CA ALA A 403 -24.19 22.70 -12.15
C ALA A 403 -23.51 21.91 -13.28
N THR A 404 -22.46 21.15 -12.99
CA THR A 404 -21.79 20.28 -13.98
C THR A 404 -22.48 18.93 -14.16
N ARG A 405 -23.33 18.49 -13.21
CA ARG A 405 -23.98 17.17 -13.24
C ARG A 405 -25.06 17.07 -14.29
N LEU A 406 -25.33 15.83 -14.74
CA LEU A 406 -26.43 15.55 -15.67
C LEU A 406 -27.79 15.57 -14.97
N ASP A 407 -27.82 15.15 -13.69
CA ASP A 407 -29.03 15.16 -12.87
C ASP A 407 -29.14 16.45 -12.06
N THR A 408 -30.37 16.86 -11.81
CA THR A 408 -30.67 18.10 -11.05
C THR A 408 -30.97 17.84 -9.57
N VAL A 409 -30.80 16.60 -9.09
CA VAL A 409 -31.20 16.22 -7.71
C VAL A 409 -30.40 16.99 -6.70
N LEU A 410 -29.05 16.94 -6.82
CA LEU A 410 -28.15 17.68 -5.93
C LEU A 410 -28.38 19.20 -6.04
N LEU A 411 -28.56 19.72 -7.26
CA LEU A 411 -28.82 21.15 -7.49
C LEU A 411 -30.06 21.62 -6.72
N ARG A 412 -31.18 20.91 -6.87
CA ARG A 412 -32.43 21.25 -6.18
C ARG A 412 -32.31 21.20 -4.66
N ARG A 413 -31.56 20.23 -4.14
CA ARG A 413 -31.28 20.13 -2.70
C ARG A 413 -30.49 21.33 -2.20
N LEU A 414 -29.44 21.73 -2.91
CA LEU A 414 -28.65 22.92 -2.56
C LEU A 414 -29.49 24.20 -2.64
N LEU A 415 -30.27 24.37 -3.71
CA LEU A 415 -31.14 25.55 -3.92
C LEU A 415 -32.28 25.66 -2.88
N ALA A 416 -32.64 24.54 -2.24
CA ALA A 416 -33.64 24.54 -1.16
C ALA A 416 -33.07 25.00 0.18
N VAL A 417 -31.74 25.15 0.31
CA VAL A 417 -31.11 25.56 1.58
C VAL A 417 -31.24 27.07 1.78
N PRO A 418 -31.76 27.53 2.94
CA PRO A 418 -31.86 28.94 3.23
C PRO A 418 -30.49 29.64 3.16
N GLY A 419 -30.43 30.80 2.48
CA GLY A 419 -29.21 31.61 2.37
C GLY A 419 -28.24 31.16 1.27
N ILE A 420 -28.61 30.19 0.43
CA ILE A 420 -27.83 29.88 -0.80
C ILE A 420 -27.85 31.10 -1.73
N ASP A 421 -26.68 31.46 -2.27
CA ASP A 421 -26.57 32.46 -3.33
C ASP A 421 -26.45 31.75 -4.69
N PRO A 422 -27.52 31.79 -5.52
CA PRO A 422 -27.50 31.16 -6.83
C PRO A 422 -26.64 31.88 -7.85
N ASN A 423 -26.24 33.14 -7.58
CA ASN A 423 -25.48 34.02 -8.48
C ASN A 423 -23.98 34.08 -8.09
N ILE A 424 -23.56 33.29 -7.10
CA ILE A 424 -22.17 33.35 -6.61
C ILE A 424 -21.18 33.16 -7.75
N CYS A 425 -20.40 34.22 -8.02
CA CYS A 425 -19.40 34.21 -9.08
C CYS A 425 -18.02 33.87 -8.49
N VAL A 426 -17.38 32.84 -8.99
CA VAL A 426 -16.04 32.45 -8.57
C VAL A 426 -15.15 32.27 -9.80
N ALA A 427 -14.02 32.94 -9.80
CA ALA A 427 -13.08 32.98 -10.93
C ALA A 427 -13.74 33.34 -12.27
N GLY A 428 -14.73 34.24 -12.24
CA GLY A 428 -15.48 34.69 -13.43
C GLY A 428 -16.50 33.68 -13.94
N HIS A 429 -16.95 32.75 -13.10
CA HIS A 429 -17.94 31.72 -13.44
C HIS A 429 -19.09 31.76 -12.42
N SER A 430 -20.31 31.91 -12.89
CA SER A 430 -21.52 31.69 -12.11
C SER A 430 -22.05 30.27 -12.33
N PRO A 431 -22.90 29.71 -11.44
CA PRO A 431 -23.48 28.39 -11.65
C PRO A 431 -24.21 28.22 -12.97
N ILE A 432 -24.95 29.25 -13.40
CA ILE A 432 -25.65 29.22 -14.69
C ILE A 432 -24.68 29.28 -15.89
N SER A 433 -23.57 30.02 -15.79
CA SER A 433 -22.54 30.05 -16.84
C SER A 433 -21.81 28.73 -16.98
N VAL A 434 -21.59 28.02 -15.86
CA VAL A 434 -21.02 26.66 -15.86
C VAL A 434 -22.01 25.66 -16.46
N ALA A 435 -23.29 25.73 -16.10
CA ALA A 435 -24.32 24.88 -16.68
C ALA A 435 -24.47 25.09 -18.20
N ALA A 436 -24.41 26.35 -18.66
CA ALA A 436 -24.44 26.71 -20.06
C ALA A 436 -23.23 26.16 -20.83
N TYR A 437 -22.02 26.32 -20.27
CA TYR A 437 -20.78 25.76 -20.83
C TYR A 437 -20.86 24.24 -21.06
N HIS A 438 -21.50 23.48 -20.14
CA HIS A 438 -21.64 22.03 -20.23
C HIS A 438 -22.90 21.55 -20.95
N GLY A 439 -23.75 22.48 -21.44
CA GLY A 439 -25.01 22.13 -22.09
C GLY A 439 -26.03 21.46 -21.17
N ARG A 440 -26.05 21.83 -19.88
CA ARG A 440 -26.94 21.23 -18.88
C ARG A 440 -28.33 21.87 -18.89
N MET A 441 -29.12 21.63 -19.92
CA MET A 441 -30.45 22.21 -20.11
C MET A 441 -31.33 22.15 -18.86
N ASN A 442 -31.46 20.94 -18.26
CA ASN A 442 -32.28 20.76 -17.06
C ASN A 442 -31.78 21.55 -15.86
N THR A 443 -30.46 21.72 -15.74
CA THR A 443 -29.83 22.54 -14.69
C THR A 443 -30.11 24.01 -14.93
N VAL A 444 -29.96 24.50 -16.17
CA VAL A 444 -30.30 25.87 -16.54
C VAL A 444 -31.77 26.15 -16.27
N THR A 445 -32.68 25.27 -16.67
CA THR A 445 -34.12 25.38 -16.39
C THR A 445 -34.39 25.47 -14.88
N CYS A 446 -33.74 24.64 -14.09
CA CYS A 446 -33.90 24.62 -12.64
C CYS A 446 -33.39 25.92 -12.00
N LEU A 447 -32.25 26.44 -12.45
CA LEU A 447 -31.71 27.75 -11.97
C LEU A 447 -32.65 28.89 -12.35
N LEU A 448 -33.12 28.95 -13.59
CA LEU A 448 -34.04 30.00 -14.08
C LEU A 448 -35.40 30.00 -13.37
N SER A 449 -35.81 28.88 -12.79
CA SER A 449 -37.05 28.78 -11.98
C SER A 449 -36.94 29.41 -10.60
N MET A 450 -35.73 29.76 -10.15
CA MET A 450 -35.49 30.39 -8.85
C MET A 450 -35.64 31.92 -8.97
N GLU A 451 -36.27 32.52 -7.96
CA GLU A 451 -36.32 33.97 -7.85
C GLU A 451 -34.94 34.55 -7.61
N GLY A 452 -34.61 35.68 -8.26
CA GLY A 452 -33.34 36.38 -8.06
C GLY A 452 -32.15 35.81 -8.82
N VAL A 453 -32.32 34.78 -9.67
CA VAL A 453 -31.25 34.33 -10.55
C VAL A 453 -31.00 35.34 -11.66
N GLU A 454 -29.74 35.78 -11.76
CA GLU A 454 -29.26 36.67 -12.82
C GLU A 454 -28.85 35.83 -14.03
N ILE A 455 -29.56 36.00 -15.13
CA ILE A 455 -29.41 35.16 -16.34
C ILE A 455 -28.07 35.37 -17.00
N ASP A 456 -27.60 36.65 -17.02
CA ASP A 456 -26.35 37.03 -17.64
C ASP A 456 -25.13 36.71 -16.74
N GLY A 457 -25.41 36.42 -15.47
CA GLY A 457 -24.40 36.18 -14.45
C GLY A 457 -23.75 37.50 -13.98
N ARG A 458 -23.53 37.62 -12.68
CA ARG A 458 -22.86 38.79 -12.10
C ARG A 458 -21.34 38.60 -12.22
N ASP A 459 -20.63 39.62 -12.72
CA ASP A 459 -19.17 39.62 -12.80
C ASP A 459 -18.54 38.40 -13.52
N VAL A 460 -19.25 37.87 -14.52
CA VAL A 460 -18.73 36.71 -15.29
C VAL A 460 -17.75 37.14 -16.37
N MET A 461 -16.76 36.32 -16.67
CA MET A 461 -15.81 36.55 -17.77
C MET A 461 -16.51 36.49 -19.13
N ASP A 462 -17.40 35.50 -19.30
CA ASP A 462 -18.18 35.35 -20.52
C ASP A 462 -19.64 35.10 -20.18
N PRO A 463 -20.60 35.79 -20.77
CA PRO A 463 -22.02 35.58 -20.55
C PRO A 463 -22.43 34.12 -20.78
N PRO A 464 -23.38 33.58 -20.01
CA PRO A 464 -23.83 32.18 -20.14
C PRO A 464 -24.26 31.84 -21.56
N ILE A 465 -24.92 32.78 -22.26
CA ILE A 465 -25.33 32.60 -23.66
C ILE A 465 -24.14 32.47 -24.61
N CYS A 466 -23.10 33.30 -24.45
CA CYS A 466 -21.89 33.22 -25.26
C CYS A 466 -21.19 31.85 -25.06
N ARG A 467 -21.17 31.36 -23.85
CA ARG A 467 -20.63 30.04 -23.54
C ARG A 467 -21.42 28.89 -24.16
N ALA A 468 -22.76 28.96 -24.08
CA ALA A 468 -23.61 27.97 -24.71
C ALA A 468 -23.39 27.93 -26.23
N VAL A 469 -23.29 29.11 -26.87
CA VAL A 469 -23.03 29.23 -28.31
C VAL A 469 -21.64 28.70 -28.68
N ALA A 470 -20.59 29.11 -27.95
CA ALA A 470 -19.22 28.68 -28.22
C ALA A 470 -19.03 27.15 -28.15
N HIS A 471 -19.87 26.46 -27.36
CA HIS A 471 -19.82 25.00 -27.18
C HIS A 471 -20.94 24.24 -27.93
N GLY A 472 -21.73 24.93 -28.77
CA GLY A 472 -22.73 24.30 -29.66
C GLY A 472 -23.97 23.79 -28.93
N HIS A 473 -24.34 24.37 -27.79
CA HIS A 473 -25.48 23.90 -26.97
C HIS A 473 -26.79 24.63 -27.37
N LEU A 474 -27.32 24.32 -28.55
CA LEU A 474 -28.49 24.96 -29.14
C LEU A 474 -29.73 24.95 -28.22
N ASP A 475 -29.98 23.83 -27.53
CA ASP A 475 -31.13 23.73 -26.62
C ASP A 475 -31.04 24.72 -25.45
N VAL A 476 -29.83 24.91 -24.90
CA VAL A 476 -29.58 25.91 -23.85
C VAL A 476 -29.76 27.31 -24.40
N VAL A 477 -29.27 27.61 -25.62
CA VAL A 477 -29.44 28.90 -26.25
C VAL A 477 -30.91 29.22 -26.47
N ARG A 478 -31.68 28.29 -27.02
CA ARG A 478 -33.13 28.46 -27.19
C ARG A 478 -33.85 28.73 -25.86
N LEU A 479 -33.46 28.02 -24.81
CA LEU A 479 -34.02 28.22 -23.46
C LEU A 479 -33.71 29.61 -22.91
N LEU A 480 -32.46 30.12 -23.08
CA LEU A 480 -32.04 31.44 -22.63
C LEU A 480 -32.75 32.54 -23.42
N VAL A 481 -32.81 32.42 -24.74
CA VAL A 481 -33.52 33.40 -25.64
C VAL A 481 -35.00 33.51 -25.27
N GLN A 482 -35.66 32.41 -24.87
CA GLN A 482 -37.07 32.41 -24.40
C GLN A 482 -37.30 33.25 -23.14
N GLN A 483 -36.24 33.64 -22.40
CA GLN A 483 -36.40 34.52 -21.23
C GLN A 483 -36.67 35.99 -21.60
N GLY A 484 -36.55 36.36 -22.86
CA GLY A 484 -36.89 37.67 -23.38
C GLY A 484 -36.11 38.78 -22.66
N ALA A 485 -36.79 39.86 -22.26
CA ALA A 485 -36.18 41.06 -21.68
C ALA A 485 -35.33 40.82 -20.41
N ARG A 486 -35.38 39.60 -19.80
CA ARG A 486 -34.49 39.25 -18.70
C ARG A 486 -33.07 38.94 -19.15
N LEU A 487 -32.84 38.66 -20.43
CA LEU A 487 -31.54 38.31 -21.01
C LEU A 487 -30.98 39.56 -21.73
N HIS A 488 -29.76 39.97 -21.36
CA HIS A 488 -29.04 41.01 -22.10
C HIS A 488 -28.26 40.34 -23.24
N ILE A 489 -29.00 40.02 -24.33
CA ILE A 489 -28.50 39.18 -25.43
C ILE A 489 -27.26 39.77 -26.15
N ASN A 490 -27.05 41.07 -26.05
CA ASN A 490 -25.97 41.80 -26.68
C ASN A 490 -24.69 41.89 -25.84
N GLU A 491 -24.67 41.29 -24.65
CA GLU A 491 -23.45 41.23 -23.87
C GLU A 491 -22.36 40.44 -24.58
N SER A 492 -21.12 40.91 -24.45
CA SER A 492 -19.96 40.36 -25.14
C SER A 492 -18.98 39.69 -24.17
N THR A 493 -18.18 38.79 -24.71
CA THR A 493 -17.06 38.18 -23.98
C THR A 493 -15.98 39.22 -23.65
N ILE A 494 -15.31 39.08 -22.51
CA ILE A 494 -14.25 40.03 -22.09
C ILE A 494 -13.02 39.97 -23.00
N ALA A 495 -12.67 38.80 -23.49
CA ALA A 495 -11.42 38.58 -24.22
C ALA A 495 -11.46 39.13 -25.65
N THR A 496 -12.55 38.89 -26.38
CA THR A 496 -12.69 39.20 -27.81
C THR A 496 -13.74 40.27 -28.11
N HIS A 497 -14.56 40.63 -27.12
CA HIS A 497 -15.75 41.46 -27.29
C HIS A 497 -16.75 40.87 -28.30
N ASP A 498 -16.72 39.54 -28.51
CA ASP A 498 -17.69 38.85 -29.34
C ASP A 498 -19.01 38.69 -28.60
N THR A 499 -20.11 39.11 -29.23
CA THR A 499 -21.46 38.76 -28.77
C THR A 499 -21.78 37.30 -29.12
N ALA A 500 -22.84 36.76 -28.55
CA ALA A 500 -23.32 35.40 -28.90
C ALA A 500 -23.54 35.27 -30.42
N LEU A 501 -24.07 36.31 -31.07
CA LEU A 501 -24.28 36.31 -32.51
C LEU A 501 -22.96 36.36 -33.32
N CYS A 502 -21.94 37.10 -32.85
CA CYS A 502 -20.61 37.08 -33.45
C CYS A 502 -20.01 35.67 -33.42
N ILE A 503 -20.08 34.98 -32.26
CA ILE A 503 -19.54 33.63 -32.09
C ILE A 503 -20.28 32.65 -33.02
N ALA A 504 -21.63 32.68 -33.08
CA ALA A 504 -22.42 31.81 -33.92
C ALA A 504 -22.13 32.03 -35.42
N ALA A 505 -22.09 33.30 -35.85
CA ALA A 505 -21.83 33.66 -37.23
C ALA A 505 -20.40 33.27 -37.69
N GLY A 506 -19.40 33.52 -36.84
CA GLY A 506 -18.01 33.12 -37.09
C GLY A 506 -17.80 31.59 -37.01
N GLY A 507 -18.64 30.87 -36.28
CA GLY A 507 -18.66 29.41 -36.22
C GLY A 507 -19.35 28.75 -37.41
N GLY A 508 -20.17 29.48 -38.16
CA GLY A 508 -20.93 29.00 -39.31
C GLY A 508 -22.13 28.09 -38.89
N ASP A 509 -22.68 28.29 -37.71
CA ASP A 509 -23.82 27.53 -37.19
C ASP A 509 -25.15 28.25 -37.47
N LEU A 510 -25.84 27.86 -38.56
CA LEU A 510 -27.07 28.48 -39.01
C LEU A 510 -28.20 28.36 -37.97
N GLU A 511 -28.38 27.17 -37.38
CA GLU A 511 -29.46 26.94 -36.40
C GLU A 511 -29.27 27.79 -35.14
N MET A 512 -28.02 28.01 -34.75
CA MET A 512 -27.67 28.87 -33.64
C MET A 512 -27.94 30.34 -33.94
N VAL A 513 -27.57 30.82 -35.15
CA VAL A 513 -27.86 32.17 -35.62
C VAL A 513 -29.38 32.40 -35.68
N GLU A 514 -30.15 31.51 -36.30
CA GLU A 514 -31.61 31.60 -36.34
C GLU A 514 -32.25 31.60 -34.95
N ALA A 515 -31.70 30.85 -34.02
CA ALA A 515 -32.20 30.82 -32.64
C ALA A 515 -31.96 32.16 -31.92
N LEU A 516 -30.82 32.82 -32.16
CA LEU A 516 -30.47 34.09 -31.57
C LEU A 516 -31.28 35.26 -32.18
N LEU A 517 -31.47 35.28 -33.50
CA LEU A 517 -32.26 36.29 -34.22
C LEU A 517 -33.74 36.31 -33.80
N ARG A 518 -34.25 35.34 -33.11
CA ARG A 518 -35.62 35.33 -32.54
C ARG A 518 -35.78 36.25 -31.32
N HIS A 519 -34.72 36.83 -30.82
CA HIS A 519 -34.80 37.73 -29.66
C HIS A 519 -35.02 39.16 -30.08
N ASP A 520 -36.10 39.78 -29.63
CA ASP A 520 -36.54 41.13 -30.09
C ASP A 520 -35.51 42.25 -29.87
N GLN A 521 -34.57 42.07 -28.95
CA GLN A 521 -33.56 43.10 -28.61
C GLN A 521 -32.18 42.80 -29.22
N ILE A 522 -32.07 41.88 -30.17
CA ILE A 522 -30.78 41.52 -30.76
C ILE A 522 -30.26 42.71 -31.60
N ASP A 523 -29.00 43.10 -31.38
CA ASP A 523 -28.32 44.08 -32.21
C ASP A 523 -27.30 43.40 -33.11
N VAL A 524 -27.58 43.32 -34.38
CA VAL A 524 -26.77 42.68 -35.41
C VAL A 524 -25.55 43.51 -35.83
N ASN A 525 -25.40 44.76 -35.32
CA ASN A 525 -24.34 45.69 -35.69
C ASN A 525 -23.21 45.81 -34.67
N ILE A 526 -23.28 45.08 -33.57
CA ILE A 526 -22.26 45.14 -32.54
C ILE A 526 -20.95 44.57 -33.08
N ARG A 527 -19.87 45.32 -32.89
CA ARG A 527 -18.53 44.96 -33.38
C ARG A 527 -17.66 44.40 -32.26
N ASN A 528 -16.92 43.36 -32.58
CA ASN A 528 -15.93 42.77 -31.70
C ASN A 528 -14.65 43.63 -31.58
N ARG A 529 -13.66 43.16 -30.84
CA ARG A 529 -12.36 43.81 -30.61
C ARG A 529 -11.61 44.13 -31.92
N TRP A 530 -11.87 43.40 -32.99
CA TRP A 530 -11.26 43.60 -34.32
C TRP A 530 -12.12 44.45 -35.24
N SER A 531 -13.14 45.14 -34.70
CA SER A 531 -14.12 45.97 -35.43
C SER A 531 -14.94 45.19 -36.45
N GLU A 532 -15.13 43.87 -36.24
CA GLU A 532 -15.91 43.00 -37.10
C GLU A 532 -17.31 42.78 -36.50
N ASP A 533 -18.32 42.99 -37.30
CA ASP A 533 -19.71 42.68 -36.97
C ASP A 533 -20.06 41.20 -37.33
N PRO A 534 -21.19 40.65 -36.88
CA PRO A 534 -21.61 39.29 -37.19
C PRO A 534 -21.66 38.97 -38.68
N LEU A 535 -22.06 39.96 -39.51
CA LEU A 535 -22.11 39.78 -40.95
C LEU A 535 -20.71 39.63 -41.56
N MET A 536 -19.75 40.47 -41.14
CA MET A 536 -18.35 40.34 -41.58
C MET A 536 -17.76 38.98 -41.22
N LEU A 537 -18.06 38.47 -40.01
CA LEU A 537 -17.59 37.14 -39.55
C LEU A 537 -18.23 36.03 -40.39
N ALA A 538 -19.54 36.10 -40.68
CA ALA A 538 -20.22 35.14 -41.54
C ALA A 538 -19.62 35.11 -42.96
N VAL A 539 -19.31 36.27 -43.53
CA VAL A 539 -18.67 36.37 -44.86
C VAL A 539 -17.25 35.80 -44.85
N LYS A 540 -16.46 36.06 -43.83
CA LYS A 540 -15.13 35.47 -43.67
C LYS A 540 -15.23 33.94 -43.61
N GLU A 541 -16.18 33.38 -42.88
CA GLU A 541 -16.41 31.96 -42.76
C GLU A 541 -16.82 31.34 -44.10
N CYS A 542 -17.64 32.03 -44.91
CA CYS A 542 -17.94 31.64 -46.30
C CYS A 542 -16.71 31.48 -47.18
N HIS A 543 -15.69 32.32 -46.99
CA HIS A 543 -14.46 32.29 -47.77
C HIS A 543 -13.44 31.26 -47.29
N SER A 544 -13.47 30.90 -46.02
CA SER A 544 -12.49 30.00 -45.40
C SER A 544 -12.74 28.53 -45.67
N LYS A 545 -13.98 28.08 -45.94
CA LYS A 545 -14.34 26.66 -46.05
C LYS A 545 -14.64 26.20 -47.48
N GLN A 546 -14.12 24.99 -47.86
CA GLN A 546 -14.35 24.37 -49.14
C GLN A 546 -15.74 23.72 -49.25
N ASN A 547 -16.38 23.94 -50.37
CA ASN A 547 -17.57 23.36 -51.07
C ASN A 547 -18.78 22.75 -50.35
N GLY A 548 -18.73 22.24 -49.13
CA GLY A 548 -19.89 21.59 -48.51
C GLY A 548 -20.61 22.45 -47.45
N ARG A 549 -19.93 23.36 -46.81
CA ARG A 549 -20.47 24.26 -45.78
C ARG A 549 -20.75 25.68 -46.25
N ARG A 550 -20.43 26.01 -47.53
CA ARG A 550 -20.71 27.32 -48.13
C ARG A 550 -22.19 27.65 -48.16
N GLN A 551 -23.06 26.65 -48.38
CA GLN A 551 -24.52 26.89 -48.41
C GLN A 551 -25.08 27.33 -47.05
N HIS A 552 -24.55 26.83 -45.93
CA HIS A 552 -24.98 27.26 -44.59
C HIS A 552 -24.49 28.68 -44.28
N SER A 553 -23.23 28.95 -44.61
CA SER A 553 -22.68 30.30 -44.40
C SER A 553 -23.34 31.37 -45.28
N THR A 554 -23.79 31.05 -46.51
CA THR A 554 -24.56 31.95 -47.37
C THR A 554 -25.92 32.26 -46.74
N LYS A 555 -26.64 31.25 -46.21
CA LYS A 555 -27.89 31.46 -45.50
C LYS A 555 -27.73 32.28 -44.22
N ILE A 556 -26.62 32.15 -43.51
CA ILE A 556 -26.29 32.98 -42.35
C ILE A 556 -26.14 34.47 -42.78
N VAL A 557 -25.44 34.70 -43.89
CA VAL A 557 -25.29 36.05 -44.46
C VAL A 557 -26.67 36.63 -44.84
N GLU A 558 -27.53 35.85 -45.47
CA GLU A 558 -28.91 36.24 -45.79
C GLU A 558 -29.69 36.58 -44.54
N ALA A 559 -29.75 35.70 -43.54
CA ALA A 559 -30.51 35.87 -42.30
C ALA A 559 -30.06 37.11 -41.50
N VAL A 560 -28.75 37.32 -41.35
CA VAL A 560 -28.20 38.49 -40.64
C VAL A 560 -28.43 39.78 -41.45
N SER A 561 -28.44 39.70 -42.79
CA SER A 561 -28.66 40.86 -43.65
C SER A 561 -30.14 41.32 -43.67
N GLU A 562 -31.07 40.39 -43.65
CA GLU A 562 -32.51 40.66 -43.56
C GLU A 562 -32.82 41.42 -42.26
N GLU A 563 -32.35 40.94 -41.12
CA GLU A 563 -32.54 41.60 -39.82
C GLU A 563 -31.88 42.97 -39.76
N LYS A 564 -30.78 43.18 -40.49
CA LYS A 564 -30.09 44.46 -40.56
C LYS A 564 -30.89 45.50 -41.34
N VAL A 565 -31.72 45.08 -42.27
CA VAL A 565 -32.59 45.94 -43.09
C VAL A 565 -33.87 46.34 -42.33
N ASP A 566 -34.45 45.41 -41.59
CA ASP A 566 -35.68 45.62 -40.82
C ASP A 566 -35.47 46.42 -39.53
N GLY A 567 -34.22 46.57 -39.06
CA GLY A 567 -33.84 47.41 -37.92
C GLY A 567 -33.39 48.81 -38.24
N LEU A 568 -33.42 49.22 -39.54
CA LEU A 568 -33.19 50.55 -40.02
C LEU A 568 -34.53 51.26 -40.31
#